data_da32b7cb54761cdab71c3fbbcaa31efb
#
_entry.id   da32b7cb54761cdab71c3fbbcaa31efb
#
_cell.length_a   1.000
_cell.length_b   1.000
_cell.length_c   1.000
_cell.angle_alpha   90.00
_cell.angle_beta   90.00
_cell.angle_gamma   90.00
#
_symmetry.space_group_name_H-M   'P 1'
#
loop_
_entity.id
_entity.type
_entity.pdbx_description
1 polymer ?
#
loop_
_entity_poly.entity_id
_entity_poly.type
_entity_poly.pdbx_seq_one_letter_code
_entity_poly.pdbx_strand_id
1 'polypeptide(L)'
;MKRLLIILLIMNFVLGLQLGAVIDDVFSREEEPQNILISNKERLSSFDHIKENQIKVSDDKVEIDLDGRKLSWSRYTGSNSMDGVLDDGHNGLEFIPETINDIHLGDIVAFRYDDRLIVHRVIGLEYDEQGWYAITKGDNNIQPDPGKRRFKDIKFITFGIIY
;
A
#
# COMPACT_ATOMS: atom_id res chain seq x y z
N MET A 1 2.83 -13.43 69.92
CA MET A 1 2.07 -12.41 69.23
C MET A 1 2.97 -11.41 68.45
N LYS A 2 3.91 -10.70 69.07
CA LYS A 2 4.77 -9.69 68.42
C LYS A 2 5.57 -10.25 67.24
N ARG A 3 6.13 -11.47 67.29
CA ARG A 3 6.90 -12.10 66.18
C ARG A 3 6.04 -12.44 64.98
N LEU A 4 4.78 -12.86 65.20
CA LEU A 4 3.85 -13.17 64.11
C LEU A 4 3.42 -11.91 63.37
N LEU A 5 3.22 -10.80 64.08
CA LEU A 5 2.85 -9.51 63.52
C LEU A 5 3.97 -8.93 62.64
N ILE A 6 5.25 -9.10 63.05
CA ILE A 6 6.41 -8.65 62.27
C ILE A 6 6.54 -9.46 60.98
N ILE A 7 6.34 -10.78 61.03
CA ILE A 7 6.38 -11.65 59.84
C ILE A 7 5.27 -11.26 58.84
N LEU A 8 4.05 -10.99 59.30
CA LEU A 8 2.95 -10.54 58.46
C LEU A 8 3.24 -9.17 57.83
N LEU A 9 3.85 -8.25 58.55
CA LEU A 9 4.26 -6.92 58.02
C LEU A 9 5.35 -7.03 56.96
N ILE A 10 6.33 -7.91 57.14
CA ILE A 10 7.41 -8.15 56.18
C ILE A 10 6.84 -8.81 54.90
N MET A 11 5.94 -9.80 55.05
CA MET A 11 5.30 -10.43 53.89
C MET A 11 4.47 -9.46 53.07
N ASN A 12 3.68 -8.57 53.71
CA ASN A 12 2.93 -7.55 52.99
C ASN A 12 3.82 -6.52 52.31
N PHE A 13 4.96 -6.15 52.91
CA PHE A 13 5.95 -5.24 52.30
C PHE A 13 6.63 -5.87 51.10
N VAL A 14 7.03 -7.14 51.16
CA VAL A 14 7.62 -7.85 50.02
C VAL A 14 6.60 -8.07 48.90
N LEU A 15 5.36 -8.41 49.22
CA LEU A 15 4.29 -8.53 48.23
C LEU A 15 3.98 -7.19 47.54
N GLY A 16 3.99 -6.08 48.31
CA GLY A 16 3.81 -4.73 47.79
C GLY A 16 4.94 -4.30 46.83
N LEU A 17 6.20 -4.66 47.16
CA LEU A 17 7.34 -4.42 46.26
C LEU A 17 7.28 -5.24 44.98
N GLN A 18 6.82 -6.49 45.05
CA GLN A 18 6.66 -7.33 43.84
C GLN A 18 5.49 -6.85 42.98
N LEU A 19 4.38 -6.41 43.58
CA LEU A 19 3.29 -5.81 42.80
C LEU A 19 3.70 -4.48 42.16
N GLY A 20 4.45 -3.64 42.91
CA GLY A 20 4.98 -2.39 42.35
C GLY A 20 5.89 -2.62 41.15
N ALA A 21 6.81 -3.58 41.23
CA ALA A 21 7.68 -3.92 40.12
C ALA A 21 6.92 -4.46 38.89
N VAL A 22 5.85 -5.23 39.08
CA VAL A 22 5.01 -5.72 37.97
C VAL A 22 4.17 -4.59 37.38
N ILE A 23 3.69 -3.68 38.21
CA ILE A 23 2.93 -2.50 37.76
C ILE A 23 3.86 -1.56 36.97
N ASP A 24 5.07 -1.30 37.45
CA ASP A 24 6.05 -0.52 36.75
C ASP A 24 6.45 -1.16 35.40
N ASP A 25 6.56 -2.48 35.31
CA ASP A 25 6.85 -3.19 34.06
C ASP A 25 5.66 -3.21 33.10
N VAL A 26 4.42 -3.12 33.61
CA VAL A 26 3.20 -3.02 32.80
C VAL A 26 2.94 -1.58 32.33
N PHE A 27 3.24 -0.58 33.16
CA PHE A 27 3.05 0.83 32.83
C PHE A 27 4.28 1.49 32.18
N SER A 28 5.48 0.93 32.36
CA SER A 28 6.68 1.35 31.61
C SER A 28 6.85 0.65 30.27
N ARG A 29 5.93 -0.23 29.87
CA ARG A 29 5.59 -0.33 28.46
C ARG A 29 4.83 0.95 28.08
N GLU A 30 5.48 2.11 28.13
CA GLU A 30 5.29 3.09 27.13
C GLU A 30 5.38 2.27 25.83
N GLU A 31 4.25 2.08 25.16
CA GLU A 31 4.27 1.91 23.73
C GLU A 31 5.15 3.08 23.30
N GLU A 32 6.43 2.79 22.99
CA GLU A 32 7.19 3.71 22.18
C GLU A 32 6.19 4.14 21.13
N PRO A 33 5.93 5.46 20.97
CA PRO A 33 5.12 5.90 19.87
C PRO A 33 5.75 5.12 18.75
N GLN A 34 5.00 4.15 18.22
CA GLN A 34 5.45 3.47 17.02
C GLN A 34 5.72 4.65 16.15
N ASN A 35 6.98 5.08 16.17
CA ASN A 35 7.53 5.80 15.08
C ASN A 35 7.03 4.94 13.96
N ILE A 36 5.91 5.35 13.45
CA ILE A 36 5.55 5.08 12.11
C ILE A 36 6.71 5.74 11.39
N LEU A 37 7.86 5.08 11.50
CA LEU A 37 8.80 5.02 10.43
C LEU A 37 7.87 4.67 9.30
N ILE A 38 7.37 5.75 8.67
CA ILE A 38 6.68 5.71 7.41
C ILE A 38 7.62 4.91 6.58
N SER A 39 7.42 3.69 6.93
CA SER A 39 7.88 2.46 6.41
C SER A 39 9.09 2.55 5.51
N ASN A 40 10.08 1.91 5.95
CA ASN A 40 10.73 0.90 5.13
C ASN A 40 9.79 -0.29 4.86
N LYS A 41 8.47 -0.11 4.81
CA LYS A 41 7.59 -1.11 4.28
C LYS A 41 7.78 -1.02 2.78
N GLU A 42 8.53 -1.99 2.26
CA GLU A 42 8.77 -2.18 0.84
C GLU A 42 7.46 -1.98 0.08
N ARG A 43 7.44 -1.02 -0.86
CA ARG A 43 6.28 -0.82 -1.72
C ARG A 43 6.23 -1.97 -2.69
N LEU A 44 5.04 -2.51 -2.90
CA LEU A 44 4.86 -3.54 -3.91
C LEU A 44 5.25 -2.96 -5.29
N SER A 45 6.12 -3.64 -6.00
CA SER A 45 6.41 -3.31 -7.39
C SER A 45 5.25 -3.73 -8.30
N SER A 46 5.03 -2.98 -9.37
CA SER A 46 4.14 -3.42 -10.44
C SER A 46 4.66 -4.71 -11.07
N PHE A 47 3.76 -5.48 -11.62
CA PHE A 47 4.09 -6.68 -12.39
C PHE A 47 4.87 -6.30 -13.67
N ASP A 48 5.72 -7.21 -14.14
CA ASP A 48 6.49 -7.04 -15.37
C ASP A 48 5.60 -7.28 -16.61
N HIS A 49 4.82 -6.26 -16.97
CA HIS A 49 3.92 -6.31 -18.12
C HIS A 49 4.66 -6.28 -19.46
N ILE A 50 5.89 -5.78 -19.45
CA ILE A 50 6.73 -5.59 -20.65
C ILE A 50 7.98 -6.43 -20.52
N LYS A 51 8.17 -7.36 -21.45
CA LYS A 51 9.38 -8.19 -21.50
C LYS A 51 10.51 -7.45 -22.20
N GLU A 52 11.74 -7.77 -21.87
CA GLU A 52 12.93 -7.15 -22.45
C GLU A 52 12.94 -7.20 -23.98
N ASN A 53 12.52 -8.30 -24.58
CA ASN A 53 12.47 -8.48 -26.03
C ASN A 53 11.39 -7.63 -26.74
N GLN A 54 10.48 -7.00 -26.00
CA GLN A 54 9.47 -6.09 -26.51
C GLN A 54 9.99 -4.64 -26.58
N ILE A 55 11.15 -4.35 -26.01
CA ILE A 55 11.75 -3.02 -25.97
C ILE A 55 12.86 -2.93 -27.03
N LYS A 56 12.74 -1.96 -27.93
CA LYS A 56 13.76 -1.64 -28.94
C LYS A 56 14.22 -0.20 -28.74
N VAL A 57 15.53 -0.03 -28.64
CA VAL A 57 16.15 1.29 -28.50
C VAL A 57 17.00 1.53 -29.75
N SER A 58 16.80 2.64 -30.40
CA SER A 58 17.63 3.19 -31.52
C SER A 58 18.19 4.54 -31.07
N ASP A 59 18.93 5.21 -31.94
CA ASP A 59 19.69 6.42 -31.61
C ASP A 59 18.83 7.55 -31.00
N ASP A 60 17.59 7.67 -31.45
CA ASP A 60 16.67 8.77 -31.06
C ASP A 60 15.28 8.31 -30.65
N LYS A 61 15.07 6.98 -30.53
CA LYS A 61 13.73 6.42 -30.35
C LYS A 61 13.72 5.18 -29.50
N VAL A 62 12.69 5.08 -28.65
CA VAL A 62 12.32 3.86 -27.94
C VAL A 62 10.97 3.36 -28.46
N GLU A 63 10.94 2.11 -28.88
CA GLU A 63 9.72 1.40 -29.27
C GLU A 63 9.41 0.29 -28.28
N ILE A 64 8.16 0.21 -27.85
CA ILE A 64 7.67 -0.85 -26.99
C ILE A 64 6.52 -1.56 -27.69
N ASP A 65 6.70 -2.84 -27.99
CA ASP A 65 5.66 -3.68 -28.58
C ASP A 65 4.79 -4.28 -27.48
N LEU A 66 3.51 -3.97 -27.51
CA LEU A 66 2.55 -4.41 -26.49
C LEU A 66 1.62 -5.53 -27.00
N ASP A 67 2.04 -6.28 -28.02
CA ASP A 67 1.32 -7.44 -28.55
C ASP A 67 -0.17 -7.13 -28.90
N GLY A 68 -0.41 -5.92 -29.44
CA GLY A 68 -1.75 -5.48 -29.88
C GLY A 68 -2.66 -4.97 -28.77
N ARG A 69 -2.19 -4.81 -27.54
CA ARG A 69 -2.97 -4.19 -26.45
C ARG A 69 -3.38 -2.76 -26.80
N LYS A 70 -4.57 -2.37 -26.38
CA LYS A 70 -5.05 -0.98 -26.56
C LYS A 70 -4.36 -0.06 -25.58
N LEU A 71 -3.68 0.95 -26.14
CA LEU A 71 -2.90 1.94 -25.39
C LEU A 71 -3.71 3.16 -25.02
N SER A 72 -3.28 3.78 -23.93
CA SER A 72 -3.67 5.11 -23.51
C SER A 72 -2.44 5.87 -23.00
N TRP A 73 -2.61 7.17 -22.87
CA TRP A 73 -1.64 8.07 -22.30
C TRP A 73 -2.36 9.05 -21.39
N SER A 74 -1.81 9.31 -20.22
CA SER A 74 -2.36 10.24 -19.24
C SER A 74 -1.29 11.21 -18.75
N ARG A 75 -1.68 12.46 -18.51
CA ARG A 75 -0.89 13.39 -17.72
C ARG A 75 -1.47 13.46 -16.32
N TYR A 76 -0.63 13.23 -15.33
CA TYR A 76 -1.05 13.25 -13.93
C TYR A 76 -1.14 14.67 -13.38
N THR A 77 -1.97 14.84 -12.35
CA THR A 77 -2.16 16.09 -11.61
C THR A 77 -1.68 15.91 -10.17
N GLY A 78 -1.16 16.98 -9.58
CA GLY A 78 -0.63 16.97 -8.22
C GLY A 78 -1.74 16.77 -7.17
N SER A 79 -1.95 15.53 -6.76
CA SER A 79 -2.86 15.16 -5.67
C SER A 79 -2.10 14.73 -4.41
N ASN A 80 -0.80 14.60 -4.49
CA ASN A 80 0.13 14.10 -3.47
C ASN A 80 -0.14 12.65 -3.03
N SER A 81 -1.19 12.00 -3.53
CA SER A 81 -1.54 10.64 -3.09
C SER A 81 -0.57 9.57 -3.57
N MET A 82 0.14 9.83 -4.66
CA MET A 82 1.12 8.92 -5.28
C MET A 82 2.55 9.49 -5.25
N ASP A 83 2.82 10.45 -4.36
CA ASP A 83 4.13 11.07 -4.21
C ASP A 83 5.26 10.06 -4.07
N GLY A 84 6.38 10.40 -4.71
CA GLY A 84 7.55 9.56 -4.84
C GLY A 84 7.50 8.62 -6.05
N VAL A 85 6.34 8.48 -6.72
CA VAL A 85 6.19 7.71 -7.97
C VAL A 85 5.52 8.55 -9.05
N LEU A 86 4.39 9.18 -8.74
CA LEU A 86 3.64 10.02 -9.68
C LEU A 86 3.43 11.40 -9.05
N ASP A 87 3.64 12.45 -9.86
CA ASP A 87 3.44 13.83 -9.45
C ASP A 87 2.88 14.66 -10.60
N ASP A 88 2.62 15.94 -10.35
CA ASP A 88 2.12 16.87 -11.36
C ASP A 88 3.05 16.94 -12.58
N GLY A 89 2.44 16.84 -13.73
CA GLY A 89 3.16 16.90 -15.01
C GLY A 89 3.80 15.60 -15.48
N HIS A 90 3.93 14.57 -14.63
CA HIS A 90 4.38 13.24 -15.06
C HIS A 90 3.38 12.62 -16.04
N ASN A 91 3.87 11.81 -16.94
CA ASN A 91 3.07 11.18 -17.98
C ASN A 91 3.05 9.66 -17.77
N GLY A 92 1.86 9.07 -17.77
CA GLY A 92 1.69 7.63 -17.73
C GLY A 92 1.50 7.03 -19.11
N LEU A 93 2.23 5.97 -19.40
CA LEU A 93 1.94 5.06 -20.49
C LEU A 93 1.10 3.91 -19.93
N GLU A 94 -0.05 3.69 -20.53
CA GLU A 94 -1.08 2.83 -19.98
C GLU A 94 -1.65 1.90 -21.05
N PHE A 95 -2.17 0.76 -20.63
CA PHE A 95 -2.99 -0.10 -21.48
C PHE A 95 -4.32 -0.43 -20.82
N ILE A 96 -5.31 -0.81 -21.63
CA ILE A 96 -6.63 -1.22 -21.16
C ILE A 96 -6.57 -2.70 -20.80
N PRO A 97 -6.88 -3.10 -19.53
CA PRO A 97 -6.97 -4.51 -19.17
C PRO A 97 -8.15 -5.17 -19.87
N GLU A 98 -7.97 -6.38 -20.38
CA GLU A 98 -9.00 -7.16 -21.05
C GLU A 98 -9.67 -8.15 -20.10
N THR A 99 -8.92 -8.62 -19.11
CA THR A 99 -9.37 -9.60 -18.12
C THR A 99 -8.86 -9.26 -16.72
N ILE A 100 -9.43 -9.89 -15.70
CA ILE A 100 -8.94 -9.80 -14.32
C ILE A 100 -7.49 -10.31 -14.17
N ASN A 101 -7.05 -11.19 -15.08
CA ASN A 101 -5.70 -11.77 -15.06
C ASN A 101 -4.63 -10.79 -15.52
N ASP A 102 -5.02 -9.66 -16.11
CA ASP A 102 -4.09 -8.59 -16.48
C ASP A 102 -3.72 -7.72 -15.28
N ILE A 103 -4.44 -7.85 -14.16
CA ILE A 103 -4.28 -7.00 -12.98
C ILE A 103 -3.57 -7.78 -11.89
N HIS A 104 -2.43 -7.27 -11.43
CA HIS A 104 -1.59 -7.91 -10.42
C HIS A 104 -1.40 -7.04 -9.19
N LEU A 105 -0.98 -7.66 -8.09
CA LEU A 105 -0.55 -6.95 -6.89
C LEU A 105 0.63 -6.04 -7.24
N GLY A 106 0.57 -4.81 -6.77
CA GLY A 106 1.59 -3.80 -7.03
C GLY A 106 1.32 -2.94 -8.26
N ASP A 107 0.43 -3.34 -9.16
CA ASP A 107 0.09 -2.54 -10.34
C ASP A 107 -0.46 -1.17 -9.96
N ILE A 108 -0.05 -0.15 -10.71
CA ILE A 108 -0.66 1.18 -10.63
C ILE A 108 -1.80 1.19 -11.64
N VAL A 109 -3.02 1.37 -11.14
CA VAL A 109 -4.23 1.31 -11.95
C VAL A 109 -5.00 2.62 -11.90
N ALA A 110 -5.55 3.01 -13.04
CA ALA A 110 -6.52 4.08 -13.13
C ALA A 110 -7.93 3.48 -13.05
N PHE A 111 -8.73 3.94 -12.11
CA PHE A 111 -10.09 3.46 -11.91
C PHE A 111 -11.08 4.61 -11.71
N ARG A 112 -12.34 4.35 -12.06
CA ARG A 112 -13.41 5.31 -11.86
C ARG A 112 -13.92 5.24 -10.42
N TYR A 113 -13.95 6.38 -9.76
CA TYR A 113 -14.57 6.57 -8.46
C TYR A 113 -15.45 7.84 -8.52
N ASP A 114 -16.76 7.65 -8.40
CA ASP A 114 -17.75 8.66 -8.76
C ASP A 114 -17.49 9.16 -10.19
N ASP A 115 -17.42 10.47 -10.39
CA ASP A 115 -17.18 11.09 -11.71
C ASP A 115 -15.70 11.36 -11.99
N ARG A 116 -14.79 10.83 -11.17
CA ARG A 116 -13.35 11.05 -11.30
C ARG A 116 -12.61 9.77 -11.70
N LEU A 117 -11.49 9.96 -12.38
CA LEU A 117 -10.49 8.92 -12.60
C LEU A 117 -9.41 9.10 -11.55
N ILE A 118 -9.17 8.05 -10.76
CA ILE A 118 -8.18 8.02 -9.69
C ILE A 118 -7.11 7.01 -10.08
N VAL A 119 -5.84 7.32 -9.78
CA VAL A 119 -4.69 6.47 -10.07
C VAL A 119 -4.02 6.09 -8.76
N HIS A 120 -4.13 4.81 -8.37
CA HIS A 120 -3.54 4.28 -7.15
C HIS A 120 -2.98 2.88 -7.35
N ARG A 121 -2.24 2.38 -6.36
CA ARG A 121 -1.63 1.05 -6.40
C ARG A 121 -2.59 -0.03 -5.91
N VAL A 122 -2.58 -1.17 -6.58
CA VAL A 122 -3.26 -2.40 -6.15
C VAL A 122 -2.49 -3.01 -4.99
N ILE A 123 -3.13 -3.10 -3.82
CA ILE A 123 -2.54 -3.66 -2.61
C ILE A 123 -3.21 -4.95 -2.16
N GLY A 124 -4.29 -5.36 -2.80
CA GLY A 124 -5.00 -6.61 -2.54
C GLY A 124 -5.85 -7.02 -3.73
N LEU A 125 -5.95 -8.34 -3.95
CA LEU A 125 -6.81 -8.97 -4.94
C LEU A 125 -7.60 -10.07 -4.24
N GLU A 126 -8.92 -9.96 -4.24
CA GLU A 126 -9.79 -10.82 -3.44
C GLU A 126 -11.10 -11.17 -4.18
N TYR A 127 -11.89 -12.05 -3.55
CA TYR A 127 -13.21 -12.42 -4.00
C TYR A 127 -14.23 -12.29 -2.89
N ASP A 128 -15.46 -11.93 -3.25
CA ASP A 128 -16.62 -11.99 -2.38
C ASP A 128 -17.84 -12.58 -3.17
N GLU A 129 -19.02 -12.52 -2.58
CA GLU A 129 -20.25 -13.01 -3.20
C GLU A 129 -20.57 -12.36 -4.56
N GLN A 130 -20.05 -11.15 -4.82
CA GLN A 130 -20.21 -10.43 -6.08
C GLN A 130 -19.06 -10.67 -7.08
N GLY A 131 -18.09 -11.55 -6.72
CA GLY A 131 -16.97 -11.94 -7.55
C GLY A 131 -15.65 -11.22 -7.18
N TRP A 132 -14.77 -11.12 -8.15
CA TRP A 132 -13.44 -10.53 -8.00
C TRP A 132 -13.47 -9.01 -7.72
N TYR A 133 -12.52 -8.55 -6.89
CA TYR A 133 -12.25 -7.13 -6.68
C TYR A 133 -10.79 -6.87 -6.30
N ALA A 134 -10.34 -5.64 -6.56
CA ALA A 134 -9.07 -5.13 -6.09
C ALA A 134 -9.28 -4.13 -4.92
N ILE A 135 -8.31 -4.12 -4.03
CA ILE A 135 -8.13 -3.10 -2.99
C ILE A 135 -7.00 -2.20 -3.46
N THR A 136 -7.25 -0.89 -3.48
CA THR A 136 -6.29 0.10 -3.94
C THR A 136 -5.90 1.07 -2.82
N LYS A 137 -4.71 1.67 -2.95
CA LYS A 137 -4.21 2.69 -2.02
C LYS A 137 -3.23 3.61 -2.74
N GLY A 138 -3.33 4.90 -2.49
CA GLY A 138 -2.27 5.84 -2.88
C GLY A 138 -0.99 5.54 -2.10
N ASP A 139 0.15 5.59 -2.77
CA ASP A 139 1.45 5.25 -2.17
C ASP A 139 1.79 6.12 -0.97
N ASN A 140 1.31 7.36 -0.97
CA ASN A 140 1.49 8.33 0.11
C ASN A 140 0.30 8.39 1.09
N ASN A 141 -0.75 7.61 0.87
CA ASN A 141 -1.91 7.57 1.76
C ASN A 141 -1.67 6.60 2.93
N ILE A 142 -2.21 6.92 4.11
CA ILE A 142 -2.13 6.05 5.28
C ILE A 142 -3.08 4.85 5.13
N GLN A 143 -4.32 5.11 4.68
CA GLN A 143 -5.38 4.11 4.59
C GLN A 143 -5.62 3.67 3.14
N PRO A 144 -6.07 2.42 2.93
CA PRO A 144 -6.63 2.00 1.65
C PRO A 144 -7.80 2.86 1.21
N ASP A 145 -8.04 2.89 -0.08
CA ASP A 145 -9.20 3.57 -0.62
C ASP A 145 -10.51 2.91 -0.15
N PRO A 146 -11.55 3.69 0.16
CA PRO A 146 -12.82 3.14 0.56
C PRO A 146 -13.48 2.35 -0.57
N GLY A 147 -14.05 1.20 -0.25
CA GLY A 147 -14.78 0.34 -1.18
C GLY A 147 -13.88 -0.59 -2.01
N LYS A 148 -14.51 -1.35 -2.89
CA LYS A 148 -13.91 -2.41 -3.69
C LYS A 148 -13.88 -1.99 -5.15
N ARG A 149 -12.74 -2.19 -5.85
CA ARG A 149 -12.62 -1.91 -7.28
C ARG A 149 -12.96 -3.17 -8.06
N ARG A 150 -14.13 -3.21 -8.66
CA ARG A 150 -14.51 -4.29 -9.57
C ARG A 150 -13.79 -4.12 -10.90
N PHE A 151 -13.64 -5.19 -11.67
CA PHE A 151 -12.96 -5.13 -12.96
C PHE A 151 -13.50 -4.02 -13.88
N LYS A 152 -14.81 -3.84 -13.94
CA LYS A 152 -15.47 -2.79 -14.74
C LYS A 152 -15.08 -1.37 -14.35
N ASP A 153 -14.63 -1.16 -13.12
CA ASP A 153 -14.25 0.16 -12.60
C ASP A 153 -12.81 0.51 -13.01
N ILE A 154 -11.94 -0.49 -13.20
CA ILE A 154 -10.55 -0.32 -13.62
C ILE A 154 -10.52 -0.04 -15.12
N LYS A 155 -9.85 1.06 -15.49
CA LYS A 155 -9.82 1.54 -16.87
C LYS A 155 -8.48 1.31 -17.53
N PHE A 156 -7.39 1.52 -16.77
CA PHE A 156 -6.04 1.42 -17.31
C PHE A 156 -5.10 0.81 -16.28
N ILE A 157 -4.04 0.19 -16.78
CA ILE A 157 -2.86 -0.24 -16.02
C ILE A 157 -1.68 0.57 -16.53
N THR A 158 -0.94 1.23 -15.64
CA THR A 158 0.27 1.98 -15.97
C THR A 158 1.44 1.01 -16.08
N PHE A 159 2.11 0.98 -17.24
CA PHE A 159 3.29 0.17 -17.50
C PHE A 159 4.57 1.00 -17.67
N GLY A 160 4.45 2.30 -17.80
CA GLY A 160 5.59 3.21 -17.95
C GLY A 160 5.27 4.61 -17.43
N ILE A 161 6.28 5.29 -16.91
CA ILE A 161 6.17 6.66 -16.40
C ILE A 161 7.27 7.48 -17.07
N ILE A 162 6.88 8.64 -17.59
CA ILE A 162 7.79 9.63 -18.20
C ILE A 162 7.76 10.89 -17.35
N TYR A 163 8.94 11.29 -16.87
CA TYR A 163 9.18 12.46 -16.03
C TYR A 163 9.52 13.69 -16.87
#